data_037f8b360236b4a547183f6f8881375e
#
_entry.id   037f8b360236b4a547183f6f8881375e
#
_cell.length_a   1.000
_cell.length_b   1.000
_cell.length_c   1.000
_cell.angle_alpha   90.00
_cell.angle_beta   90.00
_cell.angle_gamma   90.00
#
_symmetry.space_group_name_H-M   'P 1'
#
loop_
_entity.id
_entity.type
_entity.pdbx_description
1 polymer ?
#
loop_
_entity_poly.entity_id
_entity_poly.type
_entity_poly.pdbx_seq_one_letter_code
_entity_poly.pdbx_strand_id
1 'polypeptide(L)'
;MTIGELAGRFGLAAHVLRHWEAMGLLTPAERVNGRRRYTSDHVSRVAMIIGGKRGGLSLEQLRELFAAQGPGDRHALLARHREELQERMREIERSKAMIDHALECEAHDFTRCPTFQALVRRLAAGESLAQLPVGTGPSAGRDPQEPHVRGGPNGTVIR
;
A
#
# COMPACT_ATOMS: atom_id res chain seq x y z
N MET A 1 -21.91 -26.53 -14.33
CA MET A 1 -20.78 -27.06 -13.54
C MET A 1 -21.11 -27.05 -12.05
N THR A 2 -20.43 -27.87 -11.27
CA THR A 2 -20.51 -27.91 -9.80
C THR A 2 -19.68 -26.80 -9.17
N ILE A 3 -19.85 -26.54 -7.86
CA ILE A 3 -19.00 -25.56 -7.15
C ILE A 3 -17.52 -25.96 -7.11
N GLY A 4 -17.22 -27.27 -7.05
CA GLY A 4 -15.85 -27.78 -7.08
C GLY A 4 -15.17 -27.55 -8.42
N GLU A 5 -15.88 -27.80 -9.52
CA GLU A 5 -15.40 -27.52 -10.88
C GLU A 5 -15.18 -26.04 -11.12
N LEU A 6 -16.09 -25.18 -10.62
CA LEU A 6 -15.94 -23.72 -10.73
C LEU A 6 -14.73 -23.23 -9.91
N ALA A 7 -14.59 -23.68 -8.67
CA ALA A 7 -13.47 -23.31 -7.81
C ALA A 7 -12.14 -23.79 -8.38
N GLY A 8 -12.08 -25.03 -8.87
CA GLY A 8 -10.87 -25.64 -9.47
C GLY A 8 -10.31 -24.87 -10.66
N ARG A 9 -11.18 -24.20 -11.47
CA ARG A 9 -10.74 -23.33 -12.57
C ARG A 9 -9.85 -22.17 -12.15
N PHE A 10 -9.99 -21.74 -10.89
CA PHE A 10 -9.25 -20.60 -10.33
C PHE A 10 -8.27 -21.00 -9.24
N GLY A 11 -8.03 -22.30 -9.05
CA GLY A 11 -7.17 -22.79 -7.98
C GLY A 11 -7.71 -22.50 -6.57
N LEU A 12 -9.03 -22.33 -6.43
CA LEU A 12 -9.70 -22.02 -5.16
C LEU A 12 -10.31 -23.26 -4.53
N ALA A 13 -10.37 -23.28 -3.22
CA ALA A 13 -11.15 -24.28 -2.49
C ALA A 13 -12.64 -23.95 -2.57
N ALA A 14 -13.50 -24.96 -2.65
CA ALA A 14 -14.95 -24.79 -2.77
C ALA A 14 -15.59 -24.02 -1.60
N HIS A 15 -14.98 -24.03 -0.41
CA HIS A 15 -15.48 -23.25 0.73
C HIS A 15 -15.36 -21.73 0.53
N VAL A 16 -14.36 -21.27 -0.24
CA VAL A 16 -14.21 -19.85 -0.59
C VAL A 16 -15.41 -19.37 -1.40
N LEU A 17 -15.85 -20.15 -2.40
CA LEU A 17 -17.02 -19.81 -3.19
C LEU A 17 -18.31 -19.88 -2.36
N ARG A 18 -18.42 -20.81 -1.41
CA ARG A 18 -19.55 -20.84 -0.46
C ARG A 18 -19.59 -19.60 0.43
N HIS A 19 -18.42 -19.11 0.85
CA HIS A 19 -18.33 -17.85 1.59
C HIS A 19 -18.79 -16.68 0.73
N TRP A 20 -18.38 -16.60 -0.53
CA TRP A 20 -18.85 -15.56 -1.47
C TRP A 20 -20.36 -15.64 -1.76
N GLU A 21 -20.93 -16.85 -1.77
CA GLU A 21 -22.40 -17.02 -1.81
C GLU A 21 -23.06 -16.44 -0.55
N ALA A 22 -22.54 -16.76 0.63
CA ALA A 22 -23.07 -16.24 1.89
C ALA A 22 -22.98 -14.69 1.95
N MET A 23 -21.95 -14.10 1.34
CA MET A 23 -21.77 -12.65 1.22
C MET A 23 -22.63 -12.01 0.11
N GLY A 24 -23.40 -12.80 -0.66
CA GLY A 24 -24.24 -12.30 -1.75
C GLY A 24 -23.46 -11.89 -3.01
N LEU A 25 -22.18 -12.27 -3.12
CA LEU A 25 -21.35 -11.98 -4.29
C LEU A 25 -21.57 -12.97 -5.43
N LEU A 26 -22.00 -14.17 -5.11
CA LEU A 26 -22.23 -15.26 -6.05
C LEU A 26 -23.60 -15.91 -5.71
N THR A 27 -24.40 -16.19 -6.72
CA THR A 27 -25.68 -16.88 -6.55
C THR A 27 -25.72 -18.01 -7.56
N PRO A 28 -25.94 -19.29 -7.16
CA PRO A 28 -26.02 -20.38 -8.12
C PRO A 28 -27.15 -20.16 -9.11
N ALA A 29 -26.96 -20.57 -10.37
CA ALA A 29 -28.01 -20.44 -11.40
C ALA A 29 -29.24 -21.23 -11.04
N GLU A 30 -29.07 -22.45 -10.53
CA GLU A 30 -30.14 -23.36 -10.17
C GLU A 30 -29.68 -24.38 -9.12
N ARG A 31 -30.65 -25.11 -8.56
CA ARG A 31 -30.40 -26.31 -7.75
C ARG A 31 -31.04 -27.50 -8.42
N VAL A 32 -30.24 -28.46 -8.85
CA VAL A 32 -30.68 -29.72 -9.43
C VAL A 32 -30.45 -30.84 -8.41
N ASN A 33 -31.51 -31.53 -7.99
CA ASN A 33 -31.42 -32.59 -6.94
C ASN A 33 -30.65 -32.12 -5.68
N GLY A 34 -30.92 -30.90 -5.21
CA GLY A 34 -30.27 -30.29 -4.05
C GLY A 34 -28.83 -29.79 -4.29
N ARG A 35 -28.25 -30.04 -5.46
CA ARG A 35 -26.89 -29.62 -5.80
C ARG A 35 -26.88 -28.31 -6.58
N ARG A 36 -25.99 -27.39 -6.16
CA ARG A 36 -25.80 -26.09 -6.83
C ARG A 36 -25.19 -26.27 -8.21
N ARG A 37 -25.72 -25.54 -9.20
CA ARG A 37 -25.21 -25.49 -10.57
C ARG A 37 -24.80 -24.07 -10.95
N TYR A 38 -23.72 -23.98 -11.71
CA TYR A 38 -23.11 -22.73 -12.16
C TYR A 38 -22.92 -22.75 -13.67
N THR A 39 -22.97 -21.59 -14.29
CA THR A 39 -22.86 -21.37 -15.74
C THR A 39 -21.54 -20.67 -16.08
N SER A 40 -21.30 -20.34 -17.36
CA SER A 40 -20.18 -19.51 -17.82
C SER A 40 -20.17 -18.12 -17.17
N ASP A 41 -21.36 -17.54 -16.91
CA ASP A 41 -21.47 -16.21 -16.30
C ASP A 41 -20.89 -16.17 -14.89
N HIS A 42 -20.98 -17.29 -14.17
CA HIS A 42 -20.37 -17.43 -12.86
C HIS A 42 -18.84 -17.49 -12.94
N VAL A 43 -18.27 -18.00 -14.03
CA VAL A 43 -16.82 -17.95 -14.29
C VAL A 43 -16.37 -16.48 -14.41
N SER A 44 -17.08 -15.68 -15.20
CA SER A 44 -16.83 -14.24 -15.33
C SER A 44 -16.99 -13.52 -14.00
N ARG A 45 -18.04 -13.86 -13.24
CA ARG A 45 -18.27 -13.27 -11.90
C ARG A 45 -17.15 -13.57 -10.92
N VAL A 46 -16.69 -14.83 -10.85
CA VAL A 46 -15.55 -15.24 -10.01
C VAL A 46 -14.28 -14.52 -10.43
N ALA A 47 -14.00 -14.40 -11.72
CA ALA A 47 -12.85 -13.66 -12.23
C ALA A 47 -12.89 -12.18 -11.81
N MET A 48 -14.04 -11.52 -11.88
CA MET A 48 -14.23 -10.14 -11.40
C MET A 48 -13.99 -10.01 -9.89
N ILE A 49 -14.47 -10.95 -9.08
CA ILE A 49 -14.23 -10.96 -7.62
C ILE A 49 -12.73 -11.09 -7.34
N ILE A 50 -12.04 -12.02 -8.00
CA ILE A 50 -10.59 -12.21 -7.85
C ILE A 50 -9.83 -10.94 -8.26
N GLY A 51 -10.18 -10.36 -9.41
CA GLY A 51 -9.57 -9.13 -9.90
C GLY A 51 -9.74 -7.97 -8.93
N GLY A 52 -10.95 -7.77 -8.43
CA GLY A 52 -11.25 -6.73 -7.45
C GLY A 52 -10.49 -6.93 -6.12
N LYS A 53 -10.42 -8.18 -5.63
CA LYS A 53 -9.63 -8.53 -4.44
C LYS A 53 -8.12 -8.21 -4.63
N ARG A 54 -7.58 -8.51 -5.79
CA ARG A 54 -6.19 -8.15 -6.15
C ARG A 54 -6.00 -6.63 -6.25
N GLY A 55 -7.03 -5.91 -6.69
CA GLY A 55 -7.07 -4.44 -6.69
C GLY A 55 -7.30 -3.82 -5.30
N GLY A 56 -7.35 -4.63 -4.23
CA GLY A 56 -7.48 -4.15 -2.85
C GLY A 56 -8.92 -3.94 -2.37
N LEU A 57 -9.94 -4.22 -3.20
CA LEU A 57 -11.34 -4.11 -2.79
C LEU A 57 -11.70 -5.18 -1.73
N SER A 58 -12.47 -4.80 -0.73
CA SER A 58 -13.07 -5.73 0.22
C SER A 58 -14.23 -6.50 -0.44
N LEU A 59 -14.68 -7.59 0.18
CA LEU A 59 -15.87 -8.32 -0.32
C LEU A 59 -17.13 -7.45 -0.22
N GLU A 60 -17.24 -6.61 0.80
CA GLU A 60 -18.34 -5.65 1.00
C GLU A 60 -18.33 -4.61 -0.13
N GLN A 61 -17.19 -4.01 -0.43
CA GLN A 61 -17.02 -3.04 -1.53
C GLN A 61 -17.36 -3.67 -2.89
N LEU A 62 -16.94 -4.92 -3.12
CA LEU A 62 -17.31 -5.67 -4.32
C LEU A 62 -18.82 -5.93 -4.39
N ARG A 63 -19.47 -6.25 -3.27
CA ARG A 63 -20.91 -6.44 -3.22
C ARG A 63 -21.63 -5.13 -3.56
N GLU A 64 -21.23 -4.01 -2.98
CA GLU A 64 -21.78 -2.69 -3.30
C GLU A 64 -21.59 -2.34 -4.78
N LEU A 65 -20.39 -2.55 -5.31
CA LEU A 65 -20.06 -2.30 -6.72
C LEU A 65 -20.92 -3.13 -7.68
N PHE A 66 -21.19 -4.37 -7.33
CA PHE A 66 -22.04 -5.27 -8.13
C PHE A 66 -23.53 -4.97 -7.98
N ALA A 67 -23.95 -4.43 -6.86
CA ALA A 67 -25.33 -4.02 -6.60
C ALA A 67 -25.65 -2.62 -7.17
N ALA A 68 -24.66 -1.82 -7.50
CA ALA A 68 -24.82 -0.47 -8.00
C ALA A 68 -25.64 -0.44 -9.30
N GLN A 69 -26.71 0.35 -9.31
CA GLN A 69 -27.73 0.32 -10.37
C GLN A 69 -27.35 1.21 -11.56
N GLY A 70 -26.41 2.15 -11.38
CA GLY A 70 -26.04 3.10 -12.41
C GLY A 70 -24.52 3.25 -12.58
N PRO A 71 -24.09 3.81 -13.72
CA PRO A 71 -22.67 4.12 -13.95
C PRO A 71 -22.13 5.15 -12.96
N GLY A 72 -22.96 6.10 -12.51
CA GLY A 72 -22.60 7.13 -11.53
C GLY A 72 -22.26 6.53 -10.17
N ASP A 73 -23.07 5.60 -9.67
CA ASP A 73 -22.83 4.94 -8.38
C ASP A 73 -21.53 4.13 -8.41
N ARG A 74 -21.30 3.39 -9.51
CA ARG A 74 -20.06 2.63 -9.69
C ARG A 74 -18.84 3.53 -9.75
N HIS A 75 -18.95 4.65 -10.44
CA HIS A 75 -17.87 5.63 -10.52
C HIS A 75 -17.54 6.21 -9.14
N ALA A 76 -18.55 6.58 -8.35
CA ALA A 76 -18.35 7.13 -7.01
C ALA A 76 -17.68 6.11 -6.07
N LEU A 77 -18.09 4.84 -6.10
CA LEU A 77 -17.47 3.77 -5.32
C LEU A 77 -16.01 3.55 -5.70
N LEU A 78 -15.71 3.51 -7.00
CA LEU A 78 -14.33 3.33 -7.49
C LEU A 78 -13.47 4.55 -7.22
N ALA A 79 -14.02 5.78 -7.31
CA ALA A 79 -13.30 7.02 -6.98
C ALA A 79 -12.87 7.03 -5.50
N ARG A 80 -13.79 6.70 -4.60
CA ARG A 80 -13.51 6.58 -3.15
C ARG A 80 -12.41 5.54 -2.89
N HIS A 81 -12.51 4.35 -3.50
CA HIS A 81 -11.49 3.33 -3.32
C HIS A 81 -10.12 3.76 -3.85
N ARG A 82 -10.09 4.48 -4.98
CA ARG A 82 -8.85 5.06 -5.50
C ARG A 82 -8.21 6.04 -4.50
N GLU A 83 -9.01 6.86 -3.84
CA GLU A 83 -8.51 7.80 -2.81
C GLU A 83 -7.94 7.05 -1.60
N GLU A 84 -8.61 5.98 -1.14
CA GLU A 84 -8.11 5.11 -0.07
C GLU A 84 -6.74 4.49 -0.45
N LEU A 85 -6.60 4.01 -1.69
CA LEU A 85 -5.33 3.47 -2.18
C LEU A 85 -4.24 4.53 -2.27
N GLN A 86 -4.57 5.75 -2.72
CA GLN A 86 -3.62 6.86 -2.78
C GLN A 86 -3.12 7.25 -1.39
N GLU A 87 -4.00 7.27 -0.38
CA GLU A 87 -3.57 7.52 1.00
C GLU A 87 -2.64 6.42 1.51
N ARG A 88 -3.00 5.18 1.26
CA ARG A 88 -2.16 4.04 1.64
C ARG A 88 -0.79 4.05 0.96
N MET A 89 -0.72 4.46 -0.30
CA MET A 89 0.56 4.67 -1.00
C MET A 89 1.40 5.73 -0.30
N ARG A 90 0.82 6.87 0.07
CA ARG A 90 1.53 7.91 0.82
C ARG A 90 2.08 7.41 2.15
N GLU A 91 1.32 6.61 2.88
CA GLU A 91 1.78 5.99 4.13
C GLU A 91 2.97 5.05 3.92
N ILE A 92 2.90 4.21 2.86
CA ILE A 92 3.98 3.30 2.50
C ILE A 92 5.24 4.08 2.10
N GLU A 93 5.12 5.14 1.31
CA GLU A 93 6.24 5.99 0.89
C GLU A 93 6.93 6.65 2.10
N ARG A 94 6.15 7.13 3.07
CA ARG A 94 6.70 7.70 4.32
C ARG A 94 7.41 6.64 5.17
N SER A 95 6.81 5.46 5.29
CA SER A 95 7.43 4.35 6.00
C SER A 95 8.74 3.93 5.35
N LYS A 96 8.76 3.88 4.02
CA LYS A 96 9.96 3.61 3.24
C LYS A 96 11.04 4.67 3.46
N ALA A 97 10.68 5.96 3.38
CA ALA A 97 11.63 7.05 3.60
C ALA A 97 12.27 7.02 5.01
N MET A 98 11.49 6.60 6.02
CA MET A 98 12.03 6.41 7.38
C MET A 98 13.05 5.27 7.44
N ILE A 99 12.79 4.17 6.75
CA ILE A 99 13.71 3.02 6.66
C ILE A 99 14.97 3.41 5.89
N ASP A 100 14.81 4.07 4.73
CA ASP A 100 15.93 4.54 3.92
C ASP A 100 16.84 5.46 4.75
N HIS A 101 16.25 6.40 5.51
CA HIS A 101 17.03 7.25 6.42
C HIS A 101 17.78 6.44 7.48
N ALA A 102 17.17 5.41 8.06
CA ALA A 102 17.84 4.58 9.06
C ALA A 102 19.00 3.76 8.47
N LEU A 103 18.88 3.34 7.21
CA LEU A 103 19.92 2.61 6.48
C LEU A 103 21.11 3.51 6.07
N GLU A 104 20.83 4.77 5.75
CA GLU A 104 21.83 5.75 5.29
C GLU A 104 22.40 6.62 6.42
N CYS A 105 21.86 6.48 7.64
CA CYS A 105 22.25 7.31 8.78
C CYS A 105 23.69 6.97 9.23
N GLU A 106 24.60 7.93 9.16
CA GLU A 106 25.98 7.79 9.64
C GLU A 106 26.08 7.77 11.18
N ALA A 107 25.00 8.03 11.90
CA ALA A 107 24.99 7.91 13.35
C ALA A 107 25.18 6.45 13.75
N HIS A 108 26.15 6.20 14.65
CA HIS A 108 26.46 4.86 15.18
C HIS A 108 25.24 4.16 15.79
N ASP A 109 24.28 4.96 16.26
CA ASP A 109 22.98 4.53 16.78
C ASP A 109 21.90 5.44 16.17
N PHE A 110 21.17 4.93 15.20
CA PHE A 110 20.11 5.67 14.51
C PHE A 110 19.01 6.16 15.45
N THR A 111 18.82 5.48 16.59
CA THR A 111 17.82 5.89 17.59
C THR A 111 18.16 7.21 18.25
N ARG A 112 19.42 7.63 18.19
CA ARG A 112 19.94 8.92 18.70
C ARG A 112 20.05 9.99 17.62
N CYS A 113 19.76 9.64 16.37
CA CYS A 113 19.76 10.59 15.26
C CYS A 113 18.72 11.71 15.50
N PRO A 114 19.06 13.00 15.37
CA PRO A 114 18.15 14.11 15.60
C PRO A 114 16.89 14.05 14.73
N THR A 115 17.02 13.60 13.48
CA THR A 115 15.92 13.42 12.53
C THR A 115 14.95 12.33 13.00
N PHE A 116 15.49 11.17 13.42
CA PHE A 116 14.70 10.08 13.95
C PHE A 116 14.01 10.48 15.26
N GLN A 117 14.72 11.15 16.16
CA GLN A 117 14.17 11.67 17.41
C GLN A 117 13.04 12.70 17.19
N ALA A 118 13.16 13.55 16.16
CA ALA A 118 12.09 14.48 15.80
C ALA A 118 10.83 13.74 15.34
N LEU A 119 10.99 12.69 14.53
CA LEU A 119 9.90 11.82 14.10
C LEU A 119 9.23 11.13 15.28
N VAL A 120 10.00 10.52 16.18
CA VAL A 120 9.49 9.84 17.39
C VAL A 120 8.68 10.81 18.25
N ARG A 121 9.15 12.04 18.45
CA ARG A 121 8.41 13.06 19.23
C ARG A 121 7.05 13.38 18.59
N ARG A 122 6.96 13.49 17.28
CA ARG A 122 5.70 13.78 16.57
C ARG A 122 4.73 12.60 16.68
N LEU A 123 5.21 11.38 16.53
CA LEU A 123 4.41 10.16 16.73
C LEU A 123 3.91 10.06 18.18
N ALA A 124 4.77 10.38 19.15
CA ALA A 124 4.39 10.41 20.58
C ALA A 124 3.36 11.51 20.91
N ALA A 125 3.32 12.58 20.10
CA ALA A 125 2.29 13.61 20.19
C ALA A 125 0.96 13.21 19.53
N GLY A 126 0.86 11.99 18.99
CA GLY A 126 -0.36 11.47 18.35
C GLY A 126 -0.51 11.80 16.86
N GLU A 127 0.53 12.34 16.21
CA GLU A 127 0.50 12.53 14.77
C GLU A 127 0.57 11.17 14.05
N SER A 128 -0.26 10.96 13.02
CA SER A 128 -0.18 9.76 12.20
C SER A 128 0.99 9.86 11.20
N LEU A 129 1.53 8.71 10.79
CA LEU A 129 2.53 8.68 9.72
C LEU A 129 2.04 9.38 8.44
N ALA A 130 0.74 9.34 8.17
CA ALA A 130 0.12 10.01 7.03
C ALA A 130 0.28 11.54 7.06
N GLN A 131 0.43 12.15 8.22
CA GLN A 131 0.55 13.61 8.42
C GLN A 131 2.01 14.10 8.40
N LEU A 132 2.96 13.18 8.42
CA LEU A 132 4.37 13.55 8.44
C LEU A 132 4.84 13.96 7.03
N PRO A 133 5.65 15.02 6.90
CA PRO A 133 6.26 15.33 5.60
C PRO A 133 7.15 14.17 5.18
N VAL A 134 7.08 13.80 3.90
CA VAL A 134 8.06 12.89 3.29
C VAL A 134 9.40 13.60 3.40
N GLY A 135 10.27 13.12 4.32
CA GLY A 135 11.47 13.86 4.69
C GLY A 135 12.41 14.02 3.51
N THR A 136 12.65 15.26 3.12
CA THR A 136 13.98 15.65 2.71
C THR A 136 14.84 15.52 3.95
N GLY A 137 15.68 14.49 4.03
CA GLY A 137 16.72 14.43 5.05
C GLY A 137 17.42 15.79 5.09
N PRO A 138 17.85 16.28 6.26
CA PRO A 138 18.68 17.46 6.27
C PRO A 138 19.86 17.15 5.35
N SER A 139 19.93 17.84 4.22
CA SER A 139 21.18 17.97 3.50
C SER A 139 22.20 18.34 4.57
N ALA A 140 23.18 17.46 4.76
CA ALA A 140 24.31 17.75 5.64
C ALA A 140 24.73 19.17 5.35
N GLY A 141 24.48 20.05 6.33
CA GLY A 141 24.92 21.42 6.26
C GLY A 141 26.41 21.36 5.98
N ARG A 142 26.81 21.68 4.76
CA ARG A 142 28.17 22.12 4.52
C ARG A 142 28.34 23.30 5.44
N ASP A 143 29.11 23.08 6.48
CA ASP A 143 29.58 24.14 7.32
C ASP A 143 30.40 25.13 6.41
N PRO A 144 29.92 26.34 6.16
CA PRO A 144 30.69 27.30 5.41
C PRO A 144 31.56 28.03 6.44
N GLN A 145 32.78 27.53 6.65
CA GLN A 145 33.88 28.34 7.11
C GLN A 145 34.93 27.53 7.90
N GLU A 146 35.75 26.77 7.20
CA GLU A 146 37.13 26.71 7.62
C GLU A 146 37.87 27.86 6.89
N PRO A 147 38.47 28.81 7.62
CA PRO A 147 39.30 29.83 6.99
C PRO A 147 40.60 29.18 6.47
N HIS A 148 40.81 29.29 5.17
CA HIS A 148 42.10 29.02 4.54
C HIS A 148 43.19 29.78 5.27
N VAL A 149 43.98 29.11 6.08
CA VAL A 149 45.28 29.58 6.52
C VAL A 149 46.22 29.52 5.31
N ARG A 150 46.46 30.70 4.72
CA ARG A 150 47.53 30.89 3.74
C ARG A 150 48.85 30.75 4.47
N GLY A 151 49.51 29.61 4.33
CA GLY A 151 50.91 29.46 4.59
C GLY A 151 51.70 30.14 3.48
N GLY A 152 52.35 31.26 3.79
CA GLY A 152 53.19 32.01 2.89
C GLY A 152 54.51 31.25 2.59
N PRO A 153 55.17 31.62 1.51
CA PRO A 153 56.40 30.98 1.07
C PRO A 153 57.62 31.62 1.80
N ASN A 154 58.42 30.79 2.41
CA ASN A 154 59.82 31.21 2.65
C ASN A 154 60.76 30.14 2.11
N GLY A 155 61.35 30.55 1.01
CA GLY A 155 62.53 29.92 0.50
C GLY A 155 63.71 30.13 1.43
N THR A 156 64.63 29.22 1.38
CA THR A 156 66.06 29.51 1.42
C THR A 156 66.84 28.33 0.84
N VAL A 157 67.43 28.55 -0.29
CA VAL A 157 68.52 27.80 -0.87
C VAL A 157 69.72 27.98 0.05
N ILE A 158 70.57 26.96 0.32
CA ILE A 158 72.02 26.97 0.31
C ILE A 158 72.55 25.52 0.45
N ARG A 159 73.36 25.14 -0.58
CA ARG A 159 74.43 24.16 -0.79
C ARG A 159 74.03 22.66 -0.79
#